data_e1b3a14eb41a015f8e1399679f2d37ac
#
_entry.id   e1b3a14eb41a015f8e1399679f2d37ac
#
_cell.length_a   1.000
_cell.length_b   1.000
_cell.length_c   1.000
_cell.angle_alpha   90.00
_cell.angle_beta   90.00
_cell.angle_gamma   90.00
#
_symmetry.space_group_name_H-M   'P 1'
#
loop_
_entity.id
_entity.type
_entity.pdbx_description
1 polymer ?
#
loop_
_entity_poly.entity_id
_entity_poly.type
_entity_poly.pdbx_seq_one_letter_code
_entity_poly.pdbx_strand_id
1 'polypeptide(L)'
;MAKKLYIFGIGGTGSRVIKSLAMLLAAGVKLENGFDTVVPIIIDPDTDNGDLDRTKNILKLYQEIRNQIKEPDDFFSQELKTINELADPQNKTISPDYFQFKLNDVDNLTFGQYIDFDSLETDYKKSSDDKNFVRQLYSNNNLNSSLKIGFKGNPNMGSIVLNQFTNSK
;
A
#
# COMPACT_ATOMS: atom_id res chain seq x y z
N MET A 1 -7.50 22.15 -14.75
CA MET A 1 -7.39 20.70 -14.46
C MET A 1 -7.50 20.51 -12.97
N ALA A 2 -8.35 19.59 -12.49
CA ALA A 2 -8.44 19.24 -11.09
C ALA A 2 -7.10 18.67 -10.60
N LYS A 3 -6.58 19.19 -9.50
CA LYS A 3 -5.32 18.75 -8.92
C LYS A 3 -5.56 17.53 -8.03
N LYS A 4 -4.82 16.46 -8.26
CA LYS A 4 -4.92 15.22 -7.49
C LYS A 4 -3.66 15.00 -6.67
N LEU A 5 -3.83 14.58 -5.40
CA LEU A 5 -2.75 14.17 -4.50
C LEU A 5 -2.82 12.65 -4.30
N TYR A 6 -1.82 11.93 -4.80
CA TYR A 6 -1.66 10.49 -4.55
C TYR A 6 -0.79 10.28 -3.33
N ILE A 7 -1.28 9.48 -2.37
CA ILE A 7 -0.58 9.22 -1.11
C ILE A 7 -0.42 7.71 -0.95
N PHE A 8 0.83 7.26 -0.89
CA PHE A 8 1.18 5.86 -0.72
C PHE A 8 1.49 5.59 0.75
N GLY A 9 0.69 4.73 1.38
CA GLY A 9 0.92 4.23 2.73
C GLY A 9 1.50 2.82 2.67
N ILE A 10 2.75 2.66 3.07
CA ILE A 10 3.46 1.38 2.99
C ILE A 10 3.53 0.76 4.37
N GLY A 11 3.01 -0.47 4.48
CA GLY A 11 2.94 -1.24 5.72
C GLY A 11 2.02 -0.62 6.78
N GLY A 12 1.97 -1.22 7.96
CA GLY A 12 1.09 -0.79 9.05
C GLY A 12 1.32 0.66 9.52
N THR A 13 2.56 1.16 9.47
CA THR A 13 2.86 2.57 9.78
C THR A 13 2.25 3.51 8.74
N GLY A 14 2.40 3.20 7.45
CA GLY A 14 1.78 3.95 6.36
C GLY A 14 0.26 3.97 6.46
N SER A 15 -0.35 2.83 6.80
CA SER A 15 -1.79 2.72 7.04
C SER A 15 -2.25 3.66 8.16
N ARG A 16 -1.52 3.70 9.29
CA ARG A 16 -1.85 4.62 10.40
C ARG A 16 -1.73 6.09 10.03
N VAL A 17 -0.74 6.45 9.23
CA VAL A 17 -0.58 7.83 8.73
C VAL A 17 -1.75 8.21 7.83
N ILE A 18 -2.14 7.37 6.89
CA ILE A 18 -3.31 7.59 6.03
C ILE A 18 -4.59 7.73 6.86
N LYS A 19 -4.78 6.87 7.87
CA LYS A 19 -5.91 6.97 8.79
C LYS A 19 -5.95 8.32 9.50
N SER A 20 -4.82 8.77 10.04
CA SER A 20 -4.72 10.06 10.73
C SER A 20 -5.01 11.22 9.78
N LEU A 21 -4.51 11.16 8.55
CA LEU A 21 -4.82 12.15 7.53
C LEU A 21 -6.32 12.19 7.23
N ALA A 22 -6.97 11.04 7.03
CA ALA A 22 -8.42 10.99 6.78
C ALA A 22 -9.21 11.62 7.93
N MET A 23 -8.81 11.40 9.17
CA MET A 23 -9.44 12.04 10.34
C MET A 23 -9.25 13.56 10.36
N LEU A 24 -8.06 14.06 10.00
CA LEU A 24 -7.81 15.49 9.89
C LEU A 24 -8.64 16.12 8.77
N LEU A 25 -8.72 15.49 7.62
CA LEU A 25 -9.56 15.95 6.50
C LEU A 25 -11.06 15.93 6.86
N ALA A 26 -11.51 14.91 7.62
CA ALA A 26 -12.87 14.88 8.15
C ALA A 26 -13.15 16.04 9.09
N ALA A 27 -12.16 16.43 9.91
CA ALA A 27 -12.24 17.58 10.81
C ALA A 27 -12.11 18.95 10.12
N GLY A 28 -11.99 18.99 8.78
CA GLY A 28 -11.96 20.23 8.02
C GLY A 28 -10.56 20.83 7.81
N VAL A 29 -9.50 20.07 8.11
CA VAL A 29 -8.13 20.52 7.78
C VAL A 29 -8.00 20.60 6.26
N LYS A 30 -7.65 21.77 5.77
CA LYS A 30 -7.48 22.01 4.32
C LYS A 30 -6.04 21.75 3.91
N LEU A 31 -5.88 21.11 2.74
CA LEU A 31 -4.56 20.91 2.16
C LEU A 31 -4.08 22.21 1.50
N GLU A 32 -2.82 22.55 1.73
CA GLU A 32 -2.17 23.62 0.98
C GLU A 32 -2.09 23.26 -0.51
N ASN A 33 -1.87 24.27 -1.35
CA ASN A 33 -1.75 24.12 -2.82
C ASN A 33 -3.02 23.72 -3.59
N GLY A 34 -4.19 23.72 -2.95
CA GLY A 34 -5.50 23.57 -3.61
C GLY A 34 -5.62 22.25 -4.37
N PHE A 35 -5.41 21.13 -3.68
CA PHE A 35 -5.75 19.82 -4.22
C PHE A 35 -7.26 19.61 -4.15
N ASP A 36 -7.86 19.18 -5.24
CA ASP A 36 -9.30 18.90 -5.32
C ASP A 36 -9.62 17.50 -4.79
N THR A 37 -8.74 16.55 -5.04
CA THR A 37 -8.95 15.14 -4.73
C THR A 37 -7.71 14.52 -4.10
N VAL A 38 -7.91 13.72 -3.05
CA VAL A 38 -6.87 12.87 -2.44
C VAL A 38 -7.12 11.41 -2.82
N VAL A 39 -6.08 10.73 -3.23
CA VAL A 39 -6.11 9.32 -3.65
C VAL A 39 -5.18 8.52 -2.73
N PRO A 40 -5.70 7.99 -1.62
CA PRO A 40 -4.91 7.15 -0.72
C PRO A 40 -4.76 5.75 -1.32
N ILE A 41 -3.54 5.22 -1.26
CA ILE A 41 -3.17 3.89 -1.74
C ILE A 41 -2.38 3.20 -0.64
N ILE A 42 -2.91 2.11 -0.11
CA ILE A 42 -2.25 1.34 0.95
C ILE A 42 -1.59 0.12 0.31
N ILE A 43 -0.31 -0.09 0.63
CA ILE A 43 0.45 -1.26 0.20
C ILE A 43 0.94 -1.97 1.47
N ASP A 44 0.24 -3.02 1.85
CA ASP A 44 0.59 -3.81 3.03
C ASP A 44 0.30 -5.29 2.75
N PRO A 45 1.30 -6.18 2.80
CA PRO A 45 1.08 -7.61 2.66
C PRO A 45 0.46 -8.25 3.92
N ASP A 46 0.55 -7.57 5.07
CA ASP A 46 -0.01 -8.07 6.33
C ASP A 46 -1.52 -7.85 6.40
N THR A 47 -2.26 -8.84 5.89
CA THR A 47 -3.72 -8.83 5.91
C THR A 47 -4.31 -9.16 7.28
N ASP A 48 -3.53 -9.73 8.19
CA ASP A 48 -3.97 -10.07 9.55
C ASP A 48 -3.79 -8.88 10.51
N ASN A 49 -3.15 -7.80 10.04
CA ASN A 49 -2.93 -6.59 10.82
C ASN A 49 -4.20 -5.72 10.87
N GLY A 50 -4.81 -5.66 12.04
CA GLY A 50 -6.01 -4.84 12.25
C GLY A 50 -5.86 -3.33 11.97
N ASP A 51 -4.65 -2.81 11.77
CA ASP A 51 -4.44 -1.41 11.37
C ASP A 51 -4.81 -1.18 9.90
N LEU A 52 -4.52 -2.13 9.03
CA LEU A 52 -4.93 -2.08 7.63
C LEU A 52 -6.46 -2.03 7.51
N ASP A 53 -7.16 -2.98 8.13
CA ASP A 53 -8.63 -3.05 8.06
C ASP A 53 -9.31 -1.85 8.67
N ARG A 54 -8.83 -1.39 9.82
CA ARG A 54 -9.34 -0.16 10.45
C ARG A 54 -9.17 1.06 9.55
N THR A 55 -8.05 1.17 8.86
CA THR A 55 -7.78 2.28 7.94
C THR A 55 -8.69 2.23 6.73
N LYS A 56 -8.81 1.06 6.09
CA LYS A 56 -9.72 0.86 4.95
C LYS A 56 -11.17 1.20 5.30
N ASN A 57 -11.63 0.76 6.47
CA ASN A 57 -13.00 1.05 6.93
C ASN A 57 -13.22 2.53 7.21
N ILE A 58 -12.24 3.24 7.78
CA ILE A 58 -12.34 4.70 7.98
C ILE A 58 -12.37 5.45 6.66
N LEU A 59 -11.56 5.06 5.68
CA LEU A 59 -11.57 5.67 4.35
C LEU A 59 -12.93 5.46 3.65
N LYS A 60 -13.46 4.24 3.73
CA LYS A 60 -14.80 3.92 3.22
C LYS A 60 -15.87 4.80 3.89
N LEU A 61 -15.87 4.86 5.23
CA LEU A 61 -16.81 5.66 5.99
C LEU A 61 -16.71 7.15 5.64
N TYR A 62 -15.49 7.64 5.45
CA TYR A 62 -15.27 9.02 4.99
C TYR A 62 -15.98 9.26 3.65
N GLN A 63 -15.80 8.38 2.65
CA GLN A 63 -16.46 8.51 1.35
C GLN A 63 -17.99 8.46 1.48
N GLU A 64 -18.52 7.54 2.28
CA GLU A 64 -19.96 7.40 2.50
C GLU A 64 -20.56 8.67 3.09
N ILE A 65 -19.93 9.25 4.11
CA ILE A 65 -20.37 10.50 4.74
C ILE A 65 -20.26 11.65 3.73
N ARG A 66 -19.12 11.80 3.06
CA ARG A 66 -18.88 12.86 2.09
C ARG A 66 -19.90 12.84 0.95
N ASN A 67 -20.31 11.66 0.49
CA ASN A 67 -21.30 11.50 -0.59
C ASN A 67 -22.73 11.91 -0.13
N GLN A 68 -23.01 11.94 1.16
CA GLN A 68 -24.30 12.39 1.71
C GLN A 68 -24.36 13.91 1.91
N ILE A 69 -23.21 14.57 1.99
CA ILE A 69 -23.13 16.02 2.18
C ILE A 69 -23.24 16.70 0.82
N LYS A 70 -24.31 17.47 0.61
CA LYS A 70 -24.56 18.17 -0.66
C LYS A 70 -23.58 19.33 -0.88
N GLU A 71 -23.36 20.11 0.15
CA GLU A 71 -22.47 21.27 0.13
C GLU A 71 -21.54 21.18 1.34
N PRO A 72 -20.35 20.57 1.17
CA PRO A 72 -19.40 20.49 2.27
C PRO A 72 -18.78 21.87 2.50
N ASP A 73 -18.99 22.39 3.67
CA ASP A 73 -18.46 23.68 4.09
C ASP A 73 -17.02 23.50 4.63
N ASP A 74 -16.90 23.16 5.89
CA ASP A 74 -15.60 22.93 6.52
C ASP A 74 -15.31 21.44 6.72
N PHE A 75 -16.24 20.67 7.32
CA PHE A 75 -16.06 19.24 7.57
C PHE A 75 -16.22 18.42 6.30
N PHE A 76 -15.39 17.40 6.13
CA PHE A 76 -15.42 16.51 4.94
C PHE A 76 -15.35 17.27 3.61
N SER A 77 -14.74 18.47 3.60
CA SER A 77 -14.64 19.29 2.39
C SER A 77 -13.79 18.66 1.30
N GLN A 78 -12.78 17.89 1.67
CA GLN A 78 -11.85 17.25 0.74
C GLN A 78 -12.47 15.99 0.12
N GLU A 79 -12.34 15.82 -1.19
CA GLU A 79 -12.77 14.61 -1.86
C GLU A 79 -11.71 13.51 -1.73
N LEU A 80 -12.13 12.29 -1.31
CA LEU A 80 -11.29 11.09 -1.39
C LEU A 80 -11.79 10.21 -2.53
N LYS A 81 -10.87 9.73 -3.37
CA LYS A 81 -11.15 8.77 -4.44
C LYS A 81 -10.18 7.61 -4.43
N THR A 82 -10.63 6.47 -4.89
CA THR A 82 -9.79 5.31 -5.17
C THR A 82 -9.24 5.36 -6.60
N ILE A 83 -8.22 4.56 -6.89
CA ILE A 83 -7.72 4.39 -8.27
C ILE A 83 -8.83 3.85 -9.17
N ASN A 84 -9.66 2.94 -8.67
CA ASN A 84 -10.76 2.34 -9.44
C ASN A 84 -11.80 3.39 -9.87
N GLU A 85 -12.16 4.32 -8.98
CA GLU A 85 -13.06 5.43 -9.31
C GLU A 85 -12.46 6.41 -10.32
N LEU A 86 -11.13 6.54 -10.32
CA LEU A 86 -10.46 7.38 -11.32
C LEU A 86 -10.36 6.70 -12.70
N ALA A 87 -10.23 5.37 -12.71
CA ALA A 87 -10.18 4.58 -13.94
C ALA A 87 -11.56 4.42 -14.57
N ASP A 88 -12.59 4.24 -13.74
CA ASP A 88 -13.99 4.12 -14.17
C ASP A 88 -14.88 5.07 -13.33
N PRO A 89 -15.09 6.32 -13.77
CA PRO A 89 -15.92 7.30 -13.06
C PRO A 89 -17.42 6.91 -12.99
N GLN A 90 -17.86 5.94 -13.75
CA GLN A 90 -19.24 5.43 -13.70
C GLN A 90 -19.43 4.40 -12.58
N ASN A 91 -18.34 3.78 -12.12
CA ASN A 91 -18.37 2.84 -11.01
C ASN A 91 -18.48 3.60 -9.68
N LYS A 92 -19.70 3.58 -9.10
CA LYS A 92 -19.99 4.22 -7.81
C LYS A 92 -19.91 3.24 -6.62
N THR A 93 -19.35 2.06 -6.83
CA THR A 93 -19.20 1.08 -5.77
C THR A 93 -18.14 1.54 -4.79
N ILE A 94 -18.52 1.72 -3.53
CA ILE A 94 -17.60 2.01 -2.44
C ILE A 94 -17.18 0.69 -1.79
N SER A 95 -15.91 0.34 -1.93
CA SER A 95 -15.34 -0.84 -1.27
C SER A 95 -14.06 -0.47 -0.51
N PRO A 96 -13.90 -0.95 0.74
CA PRO A 96 -12.66 -0.71 1.49
C PRO A 96 -11.45 -1.30 0.79
N ASP A 97 -11.62 -2.37 0.02
CA ASP A 97 -10.53 -3.02 -0.70
C ASP A 97 -9.96 -2.19 -1.86
N TYR A 98 -10.70 -1.22 -2.37
CA TYR A 98 -10.22 -0.33 -3.44
C TYR A 98 -9.16 0.69 -2.97
N PHE A 99 -8.95 0.81 -1.66
CA PHE A 99 -7.85 1.59 -1.10
C PHE A 99 -6.55 0.81 -0.96
N GLN A 100 -6.58 -0.50 -1.17
CA GLN A 100 -5.41 -1.36 -1.05
C GLN A 100 -4.91 -1.78 -2.42
N PHE A 101 -3.60 -1.59 -2.66
CA PHE A 101 -2.90 -2.28 -3.73
C PHE A 101 -2.47 -3.65 -3.22
N LYS A 102 -3.05 -4.71 -3.79
CA LYS A 102 -2.72 -6.09 -3.43
C LYS A 102 -1.44 -6.51 -4.12
N LEU A 103 -0.49 -6.97 -3.33
CA LEU A 103 0.73 -7.60 -3.82
C LEU A 103 0.43 -9.06 -4.19
N ASN A 104 1.00 -9.53 -5.32
CA ASN A 104 0.87 -10.93 -5.74
C ASN A 104 1.93 -11.79 -5.05
N ASP A 105 1.60 -13.07 -4.84
CA ASP A 105 2.50 -14.13 -4.37
C ASP A 105 3.18 -13.89 -3.01
N VAL A 106 2.66 -12.95 -2.18
CA VAL A 106 3.23 -12.67 -0.87
C VAL A 106 2.65 -13.55 0.24
N ASP A 107 1.43 -14.07 0.07
CA ASP A 107 0.70 -14.75 1.15
C ASP A 107 1.31 -16.10 1.57
N ASN A 108 1.97 -16.79 0.65
CA ASN A 108 2.46 -18.16 0.84
C ASN A 108 3.98 -18.30 0.71
N LEU A 109 4.70 -17.22 0.44
CA LEU A 109 6.13 -17.26 0.21
C LEU A 109 6.92 -16.68 1.37
N THR A 110 8.11 -17.25 1.59
CA THR A 110 9.17 -16.54 2.31
C THR A 110 9.86 -15.56 1.37
N PHE A 111 10.59 -14.61 1.92
CA PHE A 111 11.34 -13.65 1.11
C PHE A 111 12.38 -14.35 0.20
N GLY A 112 13.06 -15.39 0.72
CA GLY A 112 13.99 -16.18 -0.08
C GLY A 112 13.32 -16.88 -1.26
N GLN A 113 12.13 -17.46 -1.07
CA GLN A 113 11.35 -18.06 -2.16
C GLN A 113 10.88 -16.99 -3.15
N TYR A 114 10.47 -15.82 -2.69
CA TYR A 114 10.02 -14.72 -3.55
C TYR A 114 11.11 -14.22 -4.50
N ILE A 115 12.36 -14.16 -4.05
CA ILE A 115 13.52 -13.77 -4.87
C ILE A 115 14.19 -14.95 -5.58
N ASP A 116 13.60 -16.14 -5.49
CA ASP A 116 14.12 -17.38 -6.05
C ASP A 116 15.57 -17.69 -5.63
N PHE A 117 15.86 -17.47 -4.33
CA PHE A 117 17.20 -17.58 -3.77
C PHE A 117 17.83 -18.95 -3.97
N ASP A 118 17.03 -20.02 -3.94
CA ASP A 118 17.54 -21.39 -4.07
C ASP A 118 17.98 -21.70 -5.51
N SER A 119 17.35 -21.11 -6.51
CA SER A 119 17.72 -21.31 -7.92
C SER A 119 19.10 -20.73 -8.26
N LEU A 120 19.61 -19.79 -7.46
CA LEU A 120 20.94 -19.24 -7.64
C LEU A 120 22.07 -20.28 -7.53
N GLU A 121 21.80 -21.49 -6.95
CA GLU A 121 22.77 -22.60 -6.86
C GLU A 121 22.81 -23.49 -8.08
N THR A 122 21.78 -23.54 -8.90
CA THR A 122 21.61 -24.54 -9.96
C THR A 122 22.25 -24.16 -11.29
N ASP A 123 22.62 -22.90 -11.47
CA ASP A 123 23.27 -22.46 -12.70
C ASP A 123 24.79 -22.49 -12.55
N TYR A 124 25.41 -23.62 -12.99
CA TYR A 124 26.87 -23.86 -12.97
C TYR A 124 27.71 -22.80 -13.69
N LYS A 125 27.07 -21.86 -14.41
CA LYS A 125 27.71 -20.75 -15.11
C LYS A 125 27.58 -19.40 -14.42
N LYS A 126 26.63 -19.26 -13.49
CA LYS A 126 26.48 -18.10 -12.62
C LYS A 126 26.96 -18.50 -11.24
N SER A 127 28.11 -18.05 -10.91
CA SER A 127 28.93 -18.46 -9.78
C SER A 127 28.21 -18.41 -8.43
N SER A 128 28.73 -19.19 -7.48
CA SER A 128 28.45 -19.04 -6.02
C SER A 128 28.47 -17.57 -5.50
N ASP A 129 28.91 -16.64 -6.32
CA ASP A 129 29.07 -15.22 -5.97
C ASP A 129 27.72 -14.52 -5.83
N ASP A 130 26.71 -14.82 -6.66
CA ASP A 130 25.39 -14.18 -6.58
C ASP A 130 24.70 -14.56 -5.26
N LYS A 131 24.77 -15.82 -4.86
CA LYS A 131 24.21 -16.30 -3.59
C LYS A 131 24.93 -15.70 -2.39
N ASN A 132 26.26 -15.61 -2.47
CA ASN A 132 27.06 -14.96 -1.43
C ASN A 132 26.77 -13.47 -1.34
N PHE A 133 26.57 -12.80 -2.48
CA PHE A 133 26.17 -11.40 -2.50
C PHE A 133 24.81 -11.19 -1.83
N VAL A 134 23.80 -12.01 -2.16
CA VAL A 134 22.48 -11.94 -1.51
C VAL A 134 22.58 -12.19 0.00
N ARG A 135 23.43 -13.13 0.43
CA ARG A 135 23.68 -13.39 1.88
C ARG A 135 24.36 -12.23 2.62
N GLN A 136 25.08 -11.37 1.93
CA GLN A 136 25.63 -10.16 2.51
C GLN A 136 24.56 -9.09 2.74
N LEU A 137 23.52 -9.06 1.88
CA LEU A 137 22.42 -8.12 1.99
C LEU A 137 21.33 -8.57 2.97
N TYR A 138 21.11 -9.90 3.04
CA TYR A 138 19.99 -10.49 3.79
C TYR A 138 20.47 -11.63 4.68
N SER A 139 20.17 -11.54 5.97
CA SER A 139 20.40 -12.63 6.91
C SER A 139 19.50 -13.85 6.60
N ASN A 140 19.88 -15.01 7.14
CA ASN A 140 19.01 -16.21 7.03
C ASN A 140 17.61 -15.95 7.63
N ASN A 141 17.51 -15.13 8.68
CA ASN A 141 16.22 -14.76 9.26
C ASN A 141 15.38 -13.93 8.28
N ASN A 142 16.00 -13.04 7.51
CA ASN A 142 15.30 -12.29 6.47
C ASN A 142 14.84 -13.21 5.35
N LEU A 143 15.71 -14.08 4.84
CA LEU A 143 15.37 -15.01 3.75
C LEU A 143 14.23 -15.97 4.14
N ASN A 144 14.18 -16.41 5.39
CA ASN A 144 13.14 -17.30 5.92
C ASN A 144 11.91 -16.56 6.45
N SER A 145 11.87 -15.23 6.36
CA SER A 145 10.70 -14.46 6.80
C SER A 145 9.54 -14.66 5.85
N SER A 146 8.37 -15.02 6.38
CA SER A 146 7.11 -15.01 5.63
C SER A 146 6.77 -13.58 5.22
N LEU A 147 6.45 -13.38 3.95
CA LEU A 147 6.00 -12.08 3.44
C LEU A 147 4.58 -11.75 3.89
N LYS A 148 3.77 -12.75 4.24
CA LYS A 148 2.40 -12.57 4.74
C LYS A 148 2.31 -11.63 5.95
N ILE A 149 3.32 -11.66 6.82
CA ILE A 149 3.34 -10.86 8.06
C ILE A 149 4.13 -9.54 7.90
N GLY A 150 4.21 -9.04 6.68
CA GLY A 150 4.87 -7.79 6.37
C GLY A 150 6.39 -7.88 6.31
N PHE A 151 7.02 -6.73 6.17
CA PHE A 151 8.48 -6.64 5.97
C PHE A 151 9.28 -6.58 7.28
N LYS A 152 8.63 -6.71 8.43
CA LYS A 152 9.24 -6.72 9.78
C LYS A 152 10.27 -5.58 10.00
N GLY A 153 9.97 -4.41 9.48
CA GLY A 153 10.87 -3.25 9.59
C GLY A 153 12.13 -3.33 8.72
N ASN A 154 12.20 -4.27 7.76
CA ASN A 154 13.29 -4.36 6.80
C ASN A 154 12.95 -3.62 5.49
N PRO A 155 13.42 -2.40 5.28
CA PRO A 155 13.10 -1.60 4.10
C PRO A 155 13.66 -2.20 2.81
N ASN A 156 14.76 -2.94 2.89
CA ASN A 156 15.36 -3.57 1.70
C ASN A 156 14.47 -4.68 1.15
N MET A 157 13.88 -5.52 2.02
CA MET A 157 12.88 -6.52 1.60
C MET A 157 11.65 -5.83 1.01
N GLY A 158 11.14 -4.81 1.68
CA GLY A 158 10.00 -4.04 1.20
C GLY A 158 10.25 -3.42 -0.17
N SER A 159 11.42 -2.86 -0.40
CA SER A 159 11.81 -2.24 -1.68
C SER A 159 11.75 -3.24 -2.84
N ILE A 160 12.23 -4.47 -2.65
CA ILE A 160 12.18 -5.51 -3.70
C ILE A 160 10.73 -5.93 -3.98
N VAL A 161 9.94 -6.19 -2.94
CA VAL A 161 8.56 -6.62 -3.11
C VAL A 161 7.70 -5.51 -3.74
N LEU A 162 7.96 -4.25 -3.39
CA LEU A 162 7.27 -3.09 -3.95
C LEU A 162 7.56 -2.85 -5.44
N ASN A 163 8.60 -3.47 -6.00
CA ASN A 163 8.82 -3.44 -7.45
C ASN A 163 7.63 -4.00 -8.26
N GLN A 164 6.77 -4.82 -7.66
CA GLN A 164 5.52 -5.23 -8.31
C GLN A 164 4.64 -4.05 -8.68
N PHE A 165 4.63 -2.98 -7.87
CA PHE A 165 3.83 -1.79 -8.16
C PHE A 165 4.28 -1.09 -9.44
N THR A 166 5.58 -1.06 -9.71
CA THR A 166 6.13 -0.43 -10.93
C THR A 166 5.90 -1.27 -12.18
N ASN A 167 5.71 -2.57 -12.03
CA ASN A 167 5.52 -3.53 -13.13
C ASN A 167 4.04 -3.91 -13.34
N SER A 168 3.13 -3.43 -12.48
CA SER A 168 1.69 -3.62 -12.68
C SER A 168 1.21 -2.78 -13.87
N LYS A 169 0.57 -3.44 -14.83
CA LYS A 169 -0.05 -2.78 -16.01
C LYS A 169 -1.45 -2.30 -15.67
#